data_8475d14e77e0abe5a12cbdc4648195a5
#
_entry.id   8475d14e77e0abe5a12cbdc4648195a5
#
_cell.length_a   1.000
_cell.length_b   1.000
_cell.length_c   1.000
_cell.angle_alpha   90.00
_cell.angle_beta   90.00
_cell.angle_gamma   90.00
#
_symmetry.space_group_name_H-M   'P 1'
#
loop_
_entity.id
_entity.type
_entity.pdbx_description
1 polymer ?
#
loop_
_entity_poly.entity_id
_entity_poly.type
_entity_poly.pdbx_seq_one_letter_code
_entity_poly.pdbx_strand_id
1 'polypeptide(L)'
;RISSVVLCFLMLLTTLPMTAITANAAVQAYIKYIDTEVYIGDVLNIIVGVNGGSSDETFTYQWQAKYPSLSWGNLYDKTNHPDSKFSGVFTDHLKFQTYAELVGPGSGWKDVVFRCKVTGSKSGTFYSGKCNFPGLLEKTEIPTIGFLGLEKPEQGKIPSTTATPINSTYYSFDYIEWYKYENNKISRKLDSGETFDSGMYCCQLYFNMNKGYAVDKDAVCGLYNGDSQATILQDETTGQYYIWAYYNVPYESPSFTHQFPEAEIMIMKGKEEIIWVAAKNAASYQW
;
A
#
# COMPACT_ATOMS: atom_id res chain seq x y z
N ARG A 1 -12.78 -26.75 -81.10
CA ARG A 1 -14.03 -26.10 -80.57
C ARG A 1 -14.33 -26.38 -79.08
N ILE A 2 -13.54 -27.19 -78.40
CA ILE A 2 -13.71 -27.52 -76.98
C ILE A 2 -12.95 -26.48 -76.07
N SER A 3 -11.94 -25.81 -76.65
CA SER A 3 -11.11 -24.85 -75.86
C SER A 3 -11.84 -23.55 -75.45
N SER A 4 -12.82 -23.08 -76.21
CA SER A 4 -13.50 -21.81 -75.94
C SER A 4 -14.52 -21.88 -74.77
N VAL A 5 -15.15 -23.07 -74.61
CA VAL A 5 -16.13 -23.25 -73.52
C VAL A 5 -15.45 -23.41 -72.16
N VAL A 6 -14.28 -24.06 -72.11
CA VAL A 6 -13.49 -24.21 -70.85
C VAL A 6 -12.89 -22.89 -70.44
N LEU A 7 -12.47 -22.02 -71.39
CA LEU A 7 -11.92 -20.71 -71.03
C LEU A 7 -12.98 -19.74 -70.48
N CYS A 8 -14.25 -19.80 -70.98
CA CYS A 8 -15.34 -19.01 -70.41
C CYS A 8 -15.73 -19.44 -68.97
N PHE A 9 -15.67 -20.77 -68.69
CA PHE A 9 -15.95 -21.24 -67.32
C PHE A 9 -14.84 -20.85 -66.32
N LEU A 10 -13.58 -20.82 -66.81
CA LEU A 10 -12.47 -20.35 -65.92
C LEU A 10 -12.52 -18.85 -65.65
N MET A 11 -12.97 -18.03 -66.61
CA MET A 11 -13.11 -16.60 -66.43
C MET A 11 -14.34 -16.21 -65.55
N LEU A 12 -15.38 -17.04 -65.52
CA LEU A 12 -16.52 -16.80 -64.64
C LEU A 12 -16.21 -17.10 -63.15
N LEU A 13 -15.22 -17.98 -62.88
CA LEU A 13 -14.80 -18.27 -61.50
C LEU A 13 -13.92 -17.18 -60.89
N THR A 14 -13.29 -16.33 -61.72
CA THR A 14 -12.39 -15.27 -61.24
C THR A 14 -13.08 -13.96 -60.93
N THR A 15 -14.38 -13.81 -61.21
CA THR A 15 -15.17 -12.58 -60.98
C THR A 15 -16.16 -12.70 -59.81
N LEU A 16 -16.20 -13.86 -59.15
CA LEU A 16 -16.92 -13.88 -57.85
C LEU A 16 -16.15 -13.03 -56.88
N PRO A 17 -16.77 -11.97 -56.29
CA PRO A 17 -16.14 -11.25 -55.23
C PRO A 17 -15.87 -12.31 -54.12
N MET A 18 -14.62 -12.61 -53.85
CA MET A 18 -14.24 -13.27 -52.62
C MET A 18 -14.63 -12.26 -51.49
N THR A 19 -15.89 -12.31 -51.08
CA THR A 19 -16.22 -11.79 -49.77
C THR A 19 -15.34 -12.59 -48.82
N ALA A 20 -14.30 -11.92 -48.28
CA ALA A 20 -13.52 -12.50 -47.22
C ALA A 20 -14.52 -12.80 -46.09
N ILE A 21 -14.87 -14.09 -45.96
CA ILE A 21 -15.58 -14.58 -44.81
C ILE A 21 -14.55 -14.39 -43.70
N THR A 22 -14.54 -13.21 -43.09
CA THR A 22 -13.90 -13.03 -41.81
C THR A 22 -14.65 -13.91 -40.82
N ALA A 23 -14.14 -15.14 -40.67
CA ALA A 23 -14.60 -15.97 -39.58
C ALA A 23 -14.32 -15.18 -38.29
N ASN A 24 -15.35 -14.52 -37.79
CA ASN A 24 -15.26 -13.95 -36.46
C ASN A 24 -14.95 -15.11 -35.52
N ALA A 25 -13.77 -15.09 -34.95
CA ALA A 25 -13.42 -16.07 -33.93
C ALA A 25 -14.52 -16.07 -32.87
N ALA A 26 -15.05 -17.26 -32.55
CA ALA A 26 -16.09 -17.39 -31.55
C ALA A 26 -15.66 -16.66 -30.25
N VAL A 27 -16.53 -15.81 -29.73
CA VAL A 27 -16.24 -15.09 -28.51
C VAL A 27 -16.17 -16.08 -27.35
N GLN A 28 -15.09 -16.00 -26.57
CA GLN A 28 -14.84 -16.90 -25.44
C GLN A 28 -14.35 -16.10 -24.25
N ALA A 29 -14.90 -16.43 -23.07
CA ALA A 29 -14.36 -15.96 -21.80
C ALA A 29 -13.46 -17.02 -21.17
N TYR A 30 -12.40 -16.60 -20.52
CA TYR A 30 -11.45 -17.48 -19.83
C TYR A 30 -10.96 -16.80 -18.55
N ILE A 31 -10.52 -17.59 -17.56
CA ILE A 31 -9.84 -17.04 -16.39
C ILE A 31 -8.44 -16.62 -16.84
N LYS A 32 -8.21 -15.31 -16.82
CA LYS A 32 -6.94 -14.70 -17.21
C LYS A 32 -5.92 -14.76 -16.06
N TYR A 33 -6.40 -14.60 -14.84
CA TYR A 33 -5.57 -14.56 -13.64
C TYR A 33 -6.37 -15.00 -12.43
N ILE A 34 -5.72 -15.65 -11.50
CA ILE A 34 -6.18 -15.90 -10.12
C ILE A 34 -4.96 -15.91 -9.20
N ASP A 35 -5.07 -15.29 -8.03
CA ASP A 35 -4.05 -15.42 -7.00
C ASP A 35 -3.93 -16.88 -6.57
N THR A 36 -2.72 -17.42 -6.58
CA THR A 36 -2.44 -18.82 -6.20
C THR A 36 -1.95 -18.94 -4.77
N GLU A 37 -1.52 -17.85 -4.16
CA GLU A 37 -1.02 -17.76 -2.80
C GLU A 37 -1.72 -16.60 -2.10
N VAL A 38 -2.67 -16.91 -1.23
CA VAL A 38 -3.53 -15.95 -0.55
C VAL A 38 -3.48 -16.22 0.95
N TYR A 39 -3.24 -15.18 1.72
CA TYR A 39 -3.21 -15.27 3.18
C TYR A 39 -4.51 -14.78 3.78
N ILE A 40 -4.82 -15.27 4.99
CA ILE A 40 -5.97 -14.79 5.76
C ILE A 40 -5.85 -13.28 5.96
N GLY A 41 -6.92 -12.55 5.65
CA GLY A 41 -6.96 -11.09 5.69
C GLY A 41 -6.53 -10.38 4.40
N ASP A 42 -5.99 -11.11 3.41
CA ASP A 42 -5.66 -10.52 2.11
C ASP A 42 -6.86 -10.52 1.17
N VAL A 43 -6.75 -9.78 0.08
CA VAL A 43 -7.74 -9.78 -1.00
C VAL A 43 -7.33 -10.80 -2.05
N LEU A 44 -8.20 -11.81 -2.28
CA LEU A 44 -8.11 -12.70 -3.44
C LEU A 44 -8.57 -11.95 -4.69
N ASN A 45 -7.77 -11.96 -5.74
CA ASN A 45 -8.07 -11.40 -7.04
C ASN A 45 -8.31 -12.49 -8.09
N ILE A 46 -9.39 -12.35 -8.87
CA ILE A 46 -9.68 -13.21 -10.02
C ILE A 46 -10.04 -12.32 -11.21
N ILE A 47 -9.37 -12.49 -12.34
CA ILE A 47 -9.58 -11.69 -13.53
C ILE A 47 -10.05 -12.60 -14.67
N VAL A 48 -11.12 -12.18 -15.36
CA VAL A 48 -11.58 -12.82 -16.58
C VAL A 48 -11.10 -12.06 -17.81
N GLY A 49 -10.73 -12.78 -18.85
CA GLY A 49 -10.45 -12.24 -20.16
C GLY A 49 -11.51 -12.67 -21.16
N VAL A 50 -11.68 -11.90 -22.24
CA VAL A 50 -12.54 -12.24 -23.37
C VAL A 50 -11.71 -12.18 -24.63
N ASN A 51 -11.79 -13.24 -25.45
CA ASN A 51 -11.19 -13.31 -26.77
C ASN A 51 -12.28 -13.32 -27.84
N GLY A 52 -12.00 -12.72 -28.98
CA GLY A 52 -12.95 -12.64 -30.12
C GLY A 52 -13.92 -11.47 -29.94
N GLY A 53 -14.95 -11.44 -30.78
CA GLY A 53 -15.91 -10.35 -30.87
C GLY A 53 -15.52 -9.29 -31.90
N SER A 54 -16.45 -8.38 -32.18
CA SER A 54 -16.21 -7.24 -33.05
C SER A 54 -15.60 -6.08 -32.26
N SER A 55 -14.90 -5.18 -32.95
CA SER A 55 -14.23 -4.03 -32.31
C SER A 55 -15.16 -3.06 -31.56
N ASP A 56 -16.45 -3.10 -31.85
CA ASP A 56 -17.50 -2.29 -31.25
C ASP A 56 -18.42 -3.10 -30.31
N GLU A 57 -18.00 -4.32 -29.94
CA GLU A 57 -18.71 -5.13 -28.97
C GLU A 57 -18.39 -4.70 -27.53
N THR A 58 -19.43 -4.55 -26.72
CA THR A 58 -19.31 -4.26 -25.28
C THR A 58 -19.68 -5.49 -24.47
N PHE A 59 -19.03 -5.66 -23.33
CA PHE A 59 -19.27 -6.80 -22.46
C PHE A 59 -19.73 -6.35 -21.09
N THR A 60 -20.67 -7.11 -20.53
CA THR A 60 -21.09 -7.02 -19.12
C THR A 60 -20.74 -8.30 -18.41
N TYR A 61 -20.50 -8.21 -17.12
CA TYR A 61 -19.97 -9.28 -16.30
C TYR A 61 -20.89 -9.54 -15.11
N GLN A 62 -20.98 -10.81 -14.69
CA GLN A 62 -21.59 -11.22 -13.45
C GLN A 62 -20.84 -12.41 -12.89
N TRP A 63 -20.12 -12.21 -11.81
CA TRP A 63 -19.44 -13.30 -11.14
C TRP A 63 -20.43 -14.19 -10.40
N GLN A 64 -20.12 -15.48 -10.41
CA GLN A 64 -20.90 -16.54 -9.77
C GLN A 64 -19.99 -17.46 -8.96
N ALA A 65 -20.52 -17.97 -7.86
CA ALA A 65 -19.89 -19.02 -7.07
C ALA A 65 -20.79 -20.26 -6.99
N LYS A 66 -20.17 -21.40 -6.80
CA LYS A 66 -20.83 -22.67 -6.56
C LYS A 66 -20.21 -23.36 -5.35
N TYR A 67 -20.99 -23.62 -4.34
CA TYR A 67 -20.67 -24.51 -3.22
C TYR A 67 -20.91 -25.96 -3.62
N PRO A 68 -20.26 -26.96 -2.98
CA PRO A 68 -20.30 -28.36 -3.39
C PRO A 68 -21.71 -28.94 -3.64
N SER A 69 -22.64 -28.62 -2.77
CA SER A 69 -24.02 -29.14 -2.81
C SER A 69 -25.05 -28.20 -3.43
N LEU A 70 -24.62 -27.00 -3.90
CA LEU A 70 -25.53 -25.97 -4.40
C LEU A 70 -25.38 -25.74 -5.91
N SER A 71 -26.38 -25.11 -6.50
CA SER A 71 -26.33 -24.59 -7.84
C SER A 71 -25.46 -23.33 -7.91
N TRP A 72 -25.13 -22.88 -9.14
CA TRP A 72 -24.46 -21.59 -9.36
C TRP A 72 -25.32 -20.44 -8.85
N GLY A 73 -24.77 -19.64 -7.92
CA GLY A 73 -25.37 -18.42 -7.40
C GLY A 73 -24.62 -17.18 -7.88
N ASN A 74 -25.34 -16.10 -8.16
CA ASN A 74 -24.72 -14.82 -8.44
C ASN A 74 -24.07 -14.27 -7.15
N LEU A 75 -22.89 -13.67 -7.31
CA LEU A 75 -22.25 -12.90 -6.26
C LEU A 75 -22.83 -11.49 -6.23
N TYR A 76 -22.78 -10.86 -5.08
CA TYR A 76 -23.22 -9.50 -4.84
C TYR A 76 -22.12 -8.71 -4.15
N ASP A 77 -21.99 -7.43 -4.45
CA ASP A 77 -21.08 -6.52 -3.77
C ASP A 77 -21.78 -5.75 -2.63
N LYS A 78 -21.04 -4.87 -1.97
CA LYS A 78 -21.57 -4.07 -0.87
C LYS A 78 -22.72 -3.13 -1.26
N THR A 79 -22.86 -2.80 -2.53
CA THR A 79 -23.95 -1.95 -3.02
C THR A 79 -25.31 -2.64 -2.86
N ASN A 80 -25.33 -3.95 -3.10
CA ASN A 80 -26.53 -4.76 -3.01
C ASN A 80 -26.64 -5.55 -1.69
N HIS A 81 -25.51 -5.81 -1.03
CA HIS A 81 -25.40 -6.54 0.23
C HIS A 81 -24.31 -5.90 1.10
N PRO A 82 -24.66 -5.08 2.10
CA PRO A 82 -23.69 -4.32 2.92
C PRO A 82 -22.60 -5.17 3.57
N ASP A 83 -22.93 -6.39 3.96
CA ASP A 83 -21.98 -7.34 4.60
C ASP A 83 -21.15 -8.14 3.61
N SER A 84 -21.32 -7.92 2.31
CA SER A 84 -20.57 -8.64 1.28
C SER A 84 -19.06 -8.39 1.42
N LYS A 85 -18.30 -9.47 1.31
CA LYS A 85 -16.84 -9.44 1.22
C LYS A 85 -16.34 -9.38 -0.23
N PHE A 86 -17.27 -9.34 -1.19
CA PHE A 86 -16.95 -9.25 -2.62
C PHE A 86 -17.03 -7.81 -3.12
N SER A 87 -16.18 -7.49 -4.10
CA SER A 87 -16.27 -6.28 -4.91
C SER A 87 -15.88 -6.58 -6.36
N GLY A 88 -16.28 -5.71 -7.29
CA GLY A 88 -16.04 -5.93 -8.71
C GLY A 88 -16.87 -7.05 -9.32
N VAL A 89 -17.97 -7.46 -8.71
CA VAL A 89 -18.82 -8.59 -9.15
C VAL A 89 -19.46 -8.38 -10.52
N PHE A 90 -19.55 -7.13 -10.98
CA PHE A 90 -20.07 -6.71 -12.29
C PHE A 90 -18.97 -6.24 -13.25
N THR A 91 -17.71 -6.52 -12.93
CA THR A 91 -16.55 -6.17 -13.75
C THR A 91 -15.76 -7.43 -14.17
N ASP A 92 -14.75 -7.26 -15.00
CA ASP A 92 -13.81 -8.31 -15.34
C ASP A 92 -12.89 -8.73 -14.18
N HIS A 93 -12.89 -7.99 -13.06
CA HIS A 93 -12.00 -8.20 -11.93
C HIS A 93 -12.80 -8.39 -10.63
N LEU A 94 -12.97 -9.65 -10.21
CA LEU A 94 -13.51 -10.00 -8.90
C LEU A 94 -12.44 -9.84 -7.82
N LYS A 95 -12.79 -9.19 -6.73
CA LYS A 95 -12.01 -9.11 -5.50
C LYS A 95 -12.79 -9.70 -4.35
N PHE A 96 -12.15 -10.51 -3.53
CA PHE A 96 -12.76 -11.13 -2.38
C PHE A 96 -11.87 -10.92 -1.14
N GLN A 97 -12.40 -10.19 -0.15
CA GLN A 97 -11.73 -9.98 1.13
C GLN A 97 -11.78 -11.27 1.95
N THR A 98 -10.64 -11.92 2.15
CA THR A 98 -10.56 -13.16 2.94
C THR A 98 -10.59 -12.87 4.45
N TYR A 99 -10.95 -13.86 5.24
CA TYR A 99 -11.04 -13.78 6.70
C TYR A 99 -10.91 -15.18 7.33
N ALA A 100 -10.64 -15.24 8.63
CA ALA A 100 -10.23 -16.46 9.32
C ALA A 100 -11.28 -17.58 9.27
N GLU A 101 -12.57 -17.25 9.34
CA GLU A 101 -13.66 -18.24 9.35
C GLU A 101 -13.79 -19.03 8.04
N LEU A 102 -13.14 -18.56 6.95
CA LEU A 102 -13.10 -19.30 5.68
C LEU A 102 -12.32 -20.63 5.77
N VAL A 103 -11.39 -20.75 6.72
CA VAL A 103 -10.55 -21.95 6.90
C VAL A 103 -11.01 -22.85 8.05
N GLY A 104 -12.03 -22.44 8.79
CA GLY A 104 -12.56 -23.21 9.91
C GLY A 104 -13.09 -24.59 9.50
N PRO A 105 -13.12 -25.58 10.42
CA PRO A 105 -13.69 -26.88 10.17
C PRO A 105 -15.15 -26.75 9.69
N GLY A 106 -15.46 -27.33 8.52
CA GLY A 106 -16.80 -27.29 7.96
C GLY A 106 -17.16 -26.03 7.17
N SER A 107 -16.24 -25.10 6.98
CA SER A 107 -16.49 -23.86 6.22
C SER A 107 -16.95 -24.13 4.77
N GLY A 108 -16.53 -25.25 4.17
CA GLY A 108 -16.84 -25.62 2.79
C GLY A 108 -16.17 -24.74 1.70
N TRP A 109 -15.46 -23.69 2.10
CA TRP A 109 -14.84 -22.75 1.17
C TRP A 109 -13.74 -23.37 0.30
N LYS A 110 -13.01 -24.34 0.79
CA LYS A 110 -11.97 -25.07 0.05
C LYS A 110 -12.49 -25.69 -1.26
N ASP A 111 -13.78 -25.98 -1.33
CA ASP A 111 -14.44 -26.63 -2.47
C ASP A 111 -15.29 -25.65 -3.29
N VAL A 112 -15.24 -24.36 -2.98
CA VAL A 112 -15.97 -23.32 -3.72
C VAL A 112 -15.30 -23.10 -5.06
N VAL A 113 -16.13 -23.00 -6.08
CA VAL A 113 -15.69 -22.77 -7.47
C VAL A 113 -16.30 -21.49 -7.98
N PHE A 114 -15.49 -20.68 -8.65
CA PHE A 114 -15.92 -19.43 -9.28
C PHE A 114 -15.99 -19.56 -10.79
N ARG A 115 -16.86 -18.76 -11.41
CA ARG A 115 -16.87 -18.47 -12.84
C ARG A 115 -17.43 -17.07 -13.07
N CYS A 116 -17.17 -16.51 -14.25
CA CYS A 116 -17.81 -15.29 -14.69
C CYS A 116 -18.81 -15.59 -15.82
N LYS A 117 -20.05 -15.10 -15.66
CA LYS A 117 -21.04 -14.99 -16.73
C LYS A 117 -20.74 -13.68 -17.48
N VAL A 118 -20.44 -13.79 -18.76
CA VAL A 118 -20.16 -12.63 -19.63
C VAL A 118 -21.26 -12.51 -20.65
N THR A 119 -21.78 -11.30 -20.88
CA THR A 119 -22.78 -11.05 -21.89
C THR A 119 -22.25 -9.98 -22.83
N GLY A 120 -22.03 -10.36 -24.08
CA GLY A 120 -21.65 -9.44 -25.14
C GLY A 120 -22.90 -8.82 -25.79
N SER A 121 -22.78 -7.57 -26.19
CA SER A 121 -23.88 -6.83 -26.85
C SER A 121 -24.31 -7.46 -28.19
N LYS A 122 -23.43 -8.26 -28.81
CA LYS A 122 -23.67 -8.93 -30.10
C LYS A 122 -23.54 -10.44 -30.01
N SER A 123 -22.61 -10.95 -29.19
CA SER A 123 -22.28 -12.39 -29.13
C SER A 123 -23.13 -13.19 -28.16
N GLY A 124 -24.03 -12.51 -27.39
CA GLY A 124 -24.89 -13.18 -26.42
C GLY A 124 -24.18 -13.54 -25.12
N THR A 125 -24.70 -14.53 -24.41
CA THR A 125 -24.19 -14.91 -23.08
C THR A 125 -23.33 -16.18 -23.14
N PHE A 126 -22.17 -16.13 -22.49
CA PHE A 126 -21.23 -17.24 -22.34
C PHE A 126 -20.58 -17.20 -20.95
N TYR A 127 -19.81 -18.22 -20.62
CA TYR A 127 -19.21 -18.36 -19.28
C TYR A 127 -17.70 -18.55 -19.41
N SER A 128 -16.95 -18.01 -18.46
CA SER A 128 -15.53 -18.35 -18.32
C SER A 128 -15.33 -19.81 -17.93
N GLY A 129 -14.12 -20.30 -18.04
CA GLY A 129 -13.69 -21.50 -17.35
C GLY A 129 -13.95 -21.37 -15.85
N LYS A 130 -13.94 -22.50 -15.14
CA LYS A 130 -14.05 -22.56 -13.70
C LYS A 130 -12.69 -22.36 -13.05
N CYS A 131 -12.64 -21.71 -11.89
CA CYS A 131 -11.47 -21.69 -11.02
C CYS A 131 -11.86 -22.05 -9.60
N ASN A 132 -11.04 -22.85 -8.93
CA ASN A 132 -11.26 -23.23 -7.55
C ASN A 132 -10.82 -22.10 -6.63
N PHE A 133 -11.47 -21.99 -5.46
CA PHE A 133 -10.96 -21.16 -4.39
C PHE A 133 -9.57 -21.68 -3.98
N PRO A 134 -8.51 -20.84 -3.99
CA PRO A 134 -7.22 -21.25 -3.50
C PRO A 134 -7.28 -21.48 -1.99
N GLY A 135 -6.54 -22.43 -1.46
CA GLY A 135 -6.40 -22.57 -0.02
C GLY A 135 -5.86 -21.27 0.58
N LEU A 136 -6.34 -20.92 1.78
CA LEU A 136 -5.77 -19.79 2.52
C LEU A 136 -4.60 -20.24 3.38
N LEU A 137 -3.57 -19.40 3.42
CA LEU A 137 -2.39 -19.57 4.25
C LEU A 137 -2.51 -18.67 5.49
N GLU A 138 -1.96 -19.12 6.60
CA GLU A 138 -1.78 -18.29 7.78
C GLU A 138 -0.57 -17.37 7.58
N LYS A 139 -0.65 -16.13 8.10
CA LYS A 139 0.50 -15.22 8.13
C LYS A 139 1.45 -15.61 9.26
N THR A 140 2.73 -15.44 9.02
CA THR A 140 3.74 -15.54 10.09
C THR A 140 3.71 -14.26 10.91
N GLU A 141 3.41 -14.38 12.19
CA GLU A 141 3.41 -13.25 13.13
C GLU A 141 4.83 -12.87 13.51
N ILE A 142 5.14 -11.58 13.45
CA ILE A 142 6.45 -11.02 13.74
C ILE A 142 6.43 -10.33 15.10
N PRO A 143 7.13 -10.88 16.10
CA PRO A 143 7.06 -10.38 17.48
C PRO A 143 7.88 -9.13 17.73
N THR A 144 8.74 -8.73 16.79
CA THR A 144 9.59 -7.55 16.94
C THR A 144 9.67 -6.77 15.65
N ILE A 145 9.29 -5.50 15.69
CA ILE A 145 9.42 -4.56 14.58
C ILE A 145 10.49 -3.52 14.96
N GLY A 146 11.48 -3.33 14.12
CA GLY A 146 12.56 -2.40 14.42
C GLY A 146 13.12 -1.70 13.20
N PHE A 147 13.63 -0.48 13.42
CA PHE A 147 14.24 0.35 12.38
C PHE A 147 15.55 0.95 12.87
N LEU A 148 16.49 1.09 11.93
CA LEU A 148 17.79 1.75 12.10
C LEU A 148 17.80 3.08 11.37
N GLY A 149 18.76 3.96 11.70
CA GLY A 149 19.01 5.19 10.96
C GLY A 149 18.11 6.36 11.35
N LEU A 150 17.25 6.19 12.37
CA LEU A 150 16.50 7.29 12.96
C LEU A 150 17.44 8.05 13.91
N GLU A 151 17.81 9.27 13.55
CA GLU A 151 18.65 10.10 14.41
C GLU A 151 17.84 10.67 15.58
N LYS A 152 18.48 10.75 16.76
CA LYS A 152 17.87 11.36 17.92
C LYS A 152 17.59 12.85 17.65
N PRO A 153 16.37 13.34 17.93
CA PRO A 153 16.08 14.76 17.82
C PRO A 153 16.98 15.61 18.73
N GLU A 154 17.64 16.58 18.12
CA GLU A 154 18.47 17.57 18.80
C GLU A 154 18.12 18.97 18.31
N GLN A 155 18.25 19.97 19.18
CA GLN A 155 17.96 21.36 18.82
C GLN A 155 18.79 21.81 17.63
N GLY A 156 18.13 22.43 16.65
CA GLY A 156 18.75 22.91 15.40
C GLY A 156 18.99 21.82 14.33
N LYS A 157 18.72 20.56 14.63
CA LYS A 157 18.80 19.46 13.63
C LYS A 157 17.51 19.34 12.84
N ILE A 158 17.64 18.96 11.57
CA ILE A 158 16.51 18.62 10.72
C ILE A 158 16.03 17.20 11.09
N PRO A 159 14.72 16.95 11.17
CA PRO A 159 14.16 15.63 11.41
C PRO A 159 14.61 14.58 10.39
N SER A 160 14.86 13.35 10.86
CA SER A 160 15.10 12.21 9.96
C SER A 160 13.87 11.96 9.09
N THR A 161 14.09 11.73 7.80
CA THR A 161 13.03 11.45 6.82
C THR A 161 13.06 10.02 6.31
N THR A 162 14.06 9.24 6.73
CA THR A 162 14.26 7.84 6.31
C THR A 162 14.61 6.97 7.49
N ALA A 163 14.27 5.69 7.38
CA ALA A 163 14.68 4.66 8.30
C ALA A 163 14.87 3.33 7.55
N THR A 164 15.70 2.45 8.09
CA THR A 164 15.99 1.15 7.48
C THR A 164 15.41 0.04 8.35
N PRO A 165 14.55 -0.85 7.82
CA PRO A 165 14.06 -2.00 8.57
C PRO A 165 15.22 -2.88 9.04
N ILE A 166 15.17 -3.35 10.29
CA ILE A 166 16.14 -4.34 10.80
C ILE A 166 16.04 -5.64 10.00
N ASN A 167 14.82 -6.00 9.57
CA ASN A 167 14.62 -7.16 8.73
C ASN A 167 13.66 -6.83 7.57
N SER A 168 14.23 -6.50 6.42
CA SER A 168 13.50 -6.16 5.20
C SER A 168 12.76 -7.35 4.55
N THR A 169 12.97 -8.58 5.02
CA THR A 169 12.19 -9.75 4.57
C THR A 169 10.75 -9.67 5.09
N TYR A 170 10.54 -9.13 6.28
CA TYR A 170 9.24 -9.16 6.95
C TYR A 170 8.41 -7.90 6.73
N TYR A 171 9.06 -6.74 6.63
CA TYR A 171 8.39 -5.45 6.48
C TYR A 171 9.29 -4.44 5.76
N SER A 172 8.66 -3.40 5.24
CA SER A 172 9.34 -2.31 4.53
C SER A 172 8.98 -0.96 5.15
N PHE A 173 9.95 -0.06 5.16
CA PHE A 173 9.74 1.35 5.48
C PHE A 173 8.89 2.01 4.41
N ASP A 174 8.00 2.92 4.82
CA ASP A 174 7.22 3.75 3.91
C ASP A 174 7.61 5.23 4.05
N TYR A 175 7.23 5.89 5.11
CA TYR A 175 7.59 7.28 5.36
C TYR A 175 7.60 7.61 6.87
N ILE A 176 8.09 8.80 7.22
CA ILE A 176 8.10 9.34 8.58
C ILE A 176 7.41 10.69 8.60
N GLU A 177 6.63 10.92 9.65
CA GLU A 177 6.07 12.22 9.98
C GLU A 177 6.48 12.65 11.37
N TRP A 178 6.85 13.92 11.51
CA TRP A 178 7.22 14.52 12.78
C TRP A 178 6.21 15.56 13.19
N TYR A 179 5.89 15.57 14.48
CA TYR A 179 4.91 16.47 15.04
C TYR A 179 5.44 17.11 16.31
N LYS A 180 5.13 18.38 16.52
CA LYS A 180 5.29 19.02 17.81
C LYS A 180 4.18 18.54 18.74
N TYR A 181 4.56 18.19 19.99
CA TYR A 181 3.66 17.64 20.99
C TYR A 181 3.57 18.56 22.18
N GLU A 182 2.40 19.13 22.43
CA GLU A 182 2.17 20.13 23.46
C GLU A 182 0.85 19.84 24.18
N ASN A 183 0.80 20.06 25.48
CA ASN A 183 -0.42 19.84 26.27
C ASN A 183 -1.04 18.44 26.10
N ASN A 184 -0.19 17.42 26.05
CA ASN A 184 -0.56 16.01 25.86
C ASN A 184 -1.31 15.71 24.54
N LYS A 185 -1.06 16.49 23.50
CA LYS A 185 -1.63 16.26 22.17
C LYS A 185 -0.68 16.73 21.06
N ILE A 186 -0.89 16.22 19.87
CA ILE A 186 -0.27 16.76 18.64
C ILE A 186 -0.73 18.21 18.48
N SER A 187 0.23 19.13 18.42
CA SER A 187 -0.01 20.56 18.17
C SER A 187 -0.01 20.85 16.67
N ARG A 188 1.03 20.42 15.97
CA ARG A 188 1.16 20.56 14.51
C ARG A 188 2.17 19.58 13.94
N LYS A 189 2.07 19.33 12.63
CA LYS A 189 3.12 18.65 11.85
C LYS A 189 4.28 19.62 11.59
N LEU A 190 5.51 19.12 11.59
CA LEU A 190 6.69 19.87 11.17
C LEU A 190 6.72 19.99 9.64
N ASP A 191 7.10 21.16 9.15
CA ASP A 191 7.29 21.41 7.74
C ASP A 191 8.61 20.80 7.22
N SER A 192 8.69 20.58 5.92
CA SER A 192 9.93 20.10 5.30
C SER A 192 11.08 21.10 5.48
N GLY A 193 12.20 20.61 6.03
CA GLY A 193 13.37 21.44 6.32
C GLY A 193 13.31 22.26 7.62
N GLU A 194 12.20 22.15 8.37
CA GLU A 194 12.11 22.71 9.71
C GLU A 194 13.06 21.97 10.65
N THR A 195 13.67 22.70 11.60
CA THR A 195 14.57 22.13 12.61
C THR A 195 13.84 21.94 13.93
N PHE A 196 14.33 21.03 14.77
CA PHE A 196 13.83 20.89 16.12
C PHE A 196 14.22 22.11 16.97
N ASP A 197 13.24 22.64 17.71
CA ASP A 197 13.46 23.51 18.86
C ASP A 197 13.48 22.69 20.15
N SER A 198 13.65 23.34 21.29
CA SER A 198 13.39 22.68 22.57
C SER A 198 11.91 22.33 22.73
N GLY A 199 11.61 21.17 23.32
CA GLY A 199 10.25 20.73 23.57
C GLY A 199 10.02 19.25 23.30
N MET A 200 8.75 18.86 23.40
CA MET A 200 8.34 17.49 23.11
C MET A 200 7.93 17.34 21.64
N TYR A 201 8.36 16.24 21.08
CA TYR A 201 8.02 15.84 19.70
C TYR A 201 7.51 14.41 19.69
N CYS A 202 6.69 14.06 18.71
CA CYS A 202 6.41 12.69 18.38
C CYS A 202 6.75 12.38 16.91
N CYS A 203 7.19 11.17 16.71
CA CYS A 203 7.49 10.59 15.41
C CYS A 203 6.43 9.54 15.11
N GLN A 204 5.86 9.58 13.90
CA GLN A 204 5.06 8.51 13.34
C GLN A 204 5.85 7.92 12.17
N LEU A 205 6.39 6.70 12.36
CA LEU A 205 7.11 5.96 11.35
C LEU A 205 6.18 4.92 10.74
N TYR A 206 5.78 5.12 9.50
CA TYR A 206 4.87 4.25 8.77
C TYR A 206 5.63 3.13 8.05
N PHE A 207 5.05 1.94 8.08
CA PHE A 207 5.63 0.75 7.45
C PHE A 207 4.56 -0.20 6.94
N ASN A 208 4.96 -1.06 6.02
CA ASN A 208 4.10 -2.07 5.43
C ASN A 208 4.65 -3.47 5.73
N MET A 209 3.77 -4.39 6.14
CA MET A 209 4.13 -5.80 6.23
C MET A 209 4.24 -6.39 4.83
N ASN A 210 5.28 -7.16 4.60
CA ASN A 210 5.43 -7.90 3.35
C ASN A 210 4.44 -9.07 3.30
N LYS A 211 4.15 -9.53 2.09
CA LYS A 211 3.20 -10.62 1.86
C LYS A 211 3.57 -11.86 2.70
N GLY A 212 2.59 -12.41 3.40
CA GLY A 212 2.76 -13.59 4.26
C GLY A 212 3.17 -13.29 5.70
N TYR A 213 3.30 -12.03 6.07
CA TYR A 213 3.67 -11.62 7.43
C TYR A 213 2.60 -10.71 8.05
N ALA A 214 2.51 -10.74 9.37
CA ALA A 214 1.67 -9.86 10.17
C ALA A 214 2.42 -9.38 11.41
N VAL A 215 2.01 -8.29 11.97
CA VAL A 215 2.49 -7.84 13.29
C VAL A 215 1.82 -8.72 14.34
N ASP A 216 2.62 -9.34 15.24
CA ASP A 216 2.10 -10.04 16.40
C ASP A 216 1.34 -9.05 17.29
N LYS A 217 0.22 -9.49 17.89
CA LYS A 217 -0.61 -8.64 18.78
C LYS A 217 0.16 -8.09 19.99
N ASP A 218 1.19 -8.80 20.43
CA ASP A 218 2.06 -8.45 21.56
C ASP A 218 3.44 -7.97 21.07
N ALA A 219 3.56 -7.58 19.78
CA ALA A 219 4.81 -7.17 19.18
C ALA A 219 5.44 -5.99 19.91
N VAL A 220 6.75 -6.10 20.13
CA VAL A 220 7.54 -5.01 20.70
C VAL A 220 8.23 -4.21 19.61
N CYS A 221 8.39 -2.91 19.86
CA CYS A 221 9.08 -2.03 18.94
C CYS A 221 10.53 -1.80 19.40
N GLY A 222 11.48 -1.99 18.45
CA GLY A 222 12.87 -1.58 18.61
C GLY A 222 13.17 -0.36 17.74
N LEU A 223 13.13 0.84 18.32
CA LEU A 223 13.75 2.01 17.71
C LEU A 223 15.12 2.21 18.35
N TYR A 224 16.17 2.12 17.56
CA TYR A 224 17.55 2.21 18.04
C TYR A 224 17.98 3.67 18.30
N ASN A 225 17.33 4.33 19.25
CA ASN A 225 17.76 5.64 19.75
C ASN A 225 17.73 5.74 21.28
N GLY A 226 17.56 4.60 21.95
CA GLY A 226 17.85 4.43 23.38
C GLY A 226 16.85 4.98 24.38
N ASP A 227 16.06 6.02 24.08
CA ASP A 227 15.30 6.76 25.09
C ASP A 227 13.80 6.92 24.76
N SER A 228 13.27 6.29 23.72
CA SER A 228 11.88 6.49 23.33
C SER A 228 10.98 5.37 23.80
N GLN A 229 9.88 5.73 24.43
CA GLN A 229 8.73 4.83 24.54
C GLN A 229 8.07 4.78 23.16
N ALA A 230 8.24 3.64 22.48
CA ALA A 230 7.68 3.43 21.17
C ALA A 230 6.56 2.38 21.23
N THR A 231 5.49 2.63 20.51
CA THR A 231 4.33 1.73 20.42
C THR A 231 3.98 1.50 18.97
N ILE A 232 3.67 0.25 18.61
CA ILE A 232 3.16 -0.10 17.29
C ILE A 232 1.65 0.10 17.31
N LEU A 233 1.14 0.86 16.36
CA LEU A 233 -0.29 1.13 16.17
C LEU A 233 -0.69 0.80 14.73
N GLN A 234 -1.99 0.62 14.52
CA GLN A 234 -2.56 0.46 13.20
C GLN A 234 -3.61 1.54 12.97
N ASP A 235 -3.52 2.23 11.84
CA ASP A 235 -4.53 3.19 11.41
C ASP A 235 -5.82 2.43 11.05
N GLU A 236 -6.90 2.72 11.74
CA GLU A 236 -8.18 2.02 11.58
C GLU A 236 -8.82 2.27 10.20
N THR A 237 -8.48 3.37 9.54
CA THR A 237 -9.05 3.75 8.24
C THR A 237 -8.31 3.09 7.09
N THR A 238 -6.99 3.13 7.13
CA THR A 238 -6.12 2.63 6.06
C THR A 238 -5.64 1.21 6.30
N GLY A 239 -5.64 0.76 7.57
CA GLY A 239 -5.05 -0.52 7.98
C GLY A 239 -3.52 -0.51 8.00
N GLN A 240 -2.88 0.64 7.74
CA GLN A 240 -1.43 0.77 7.73
C GLN A 240 -0.86 0.78 9.14
N TYR A 241 0.26 0.12 9.34
CA TYR A 241 0.96 0.14 10.62
C TYR A 241 1.87 1.35 10.72
N TYR A 242 2.00 1.87 11.95
CA TYR A 242 2.99 2.89 12.26
C TYR A 242 3.54 2.72 13.68
N ILE A 243 4.76 3.18 13.88
CA ILE A 243 5.40 3.27 15.18
C ILE A 243 5.24 4.70 15.67
N TRP A 244 4.67 4.83 16.86
CA TRP A 244 4.56 6.10 17.56
C TRP A 244 5.63 6.19 18.62
N ALA A 245 6.52 7.17 18.52
CA ALA A 245 7.59 7.40 19.48
C ALA A 245 7.64 8.86 19.94
N TYR A 246 7.92 9.06 21.22
CA TYR A 246 8.05 10.39 21.81
C TYR A 246 9.52 10.73 22.06
N TYR A 247 9.86 12.00 21.86
CA TYR A 247 11.19 12.53 22.07
C TYR A 247 11.13 13.86 22.81
N ASN A 248 11.99 14.01 23.83
CA ASN A 248 12.20 15.29 24.47
C ASN A 248 13.50 15.90 23.90
N VAL A 249 13.39 17.06 23.28
CA VAL A 249 14.52 17.88 22.88
C VAL A 249 14.79 18.88 24.02
N PRO A 250 15.86 18.68 24.80
CA PRO A 250 16.11 19.54 25.96
C PRO A 250 16.46 20.96 25.53
N TYR A 251 16.11 21.91 26.35
CA TYR A 251 16.61 23.26 26.20
C TYR A 251 18.11 23.27 26.52
N GLU A 252 18.93 23.62 25.54
CA GLU A 252 20.34 23.89 25.80
C GLU A 252 20.47 25.29 26.43
N SER A 253 20.88 25.32 27.67
CA SER A 253 21.18 26.61 28.33
C SER A 253 22.25 27.37 27.55
N PRO A 254 22.14 28.70 27.42
CA PRO A 254 23.18 29.50 26.81
C PRO A 254 24.53 29.26 27.47
N SER A 255 25.55 29.04 26.69
CA SER A 255 26.91 28.86 27.17
C SER A 255 27.83 29.86 26.50
N PHE A 256 28.71 30.49 27.30
CA PHE A 256 29.69 31.40 26.74
C PHE A 256 30.70 30.61 25.91
N THR A 257 30.83 30.98 24.66
CA THR A 257 31.84 30.42 23.75
C THR A 257 33.12 31.25 23.73
N HIS A 258 33.04 32.46 24.27
CA HIS A 258 34.17 33.35 24.49
C HIS A 258 33.93 34.12 25.76
N GLN A 259 34.84 34.04 26.70
CA GLN A 259 34.86 34.83 27.92
C GLN A 259 36.19 35.55 28.02
N PHE A 260 36.18 36.70 28.70
CA PHE A 260 37.43 37.34 29.07
C PHE A 260 38.21 36.42 30.00
N PRO A 261 39.54 36.33 29.86
CA PRO A 261 40.35 35.76 30.92
C PRO A 261 40.05 36.52 32.23
N GLU A 262 40.12 35.82 33.34
CA GLU A 262 39.82 36.37 34.70
C GLU A 262 40.72 37.53 35.13
N ALA A 263 41.62 37.98 34.26
CA ALA A 263 42.50 39.13 34.48
C ALA A 263 41.71 40.46 34.41
N GLU A 264 41.92 41.30 35.40
CA GLU A 264 41.37 42.64 35.39
C GLU A 264 41.71 43.38 34.08
N ILE A 265 40.69 43.91 33.40
CA ILE A 265 40.87 44.75 32.24
C ILE A 265 41.14 46.16 32.73
N MET A 266 42.42 46.58 32.65
CA MET A 266 42.81 47.98 32.95
C MET A 266 42.65 48.81 31.69
N ILE A 267 41.65 49.70 31.67
CA ILE A 267 41.44 50.66 30.61
C ILE A 267 42.15 51.96 31.00
N MET A 268 43.16 52.38 30.23
CA MET A 268 43.82 53.65 30.42
C MET A 268 42.93 54.81 29.96
N LYS A 269 42.86 55.86 30.76
CA LYS A 269 42.08 57.05 30.43
C LYS A 269 42.41 57.59 29.02
N GLY A 270 41.37 57.70 28.17
CA GLY A 270 41.49 58.21 26.81
C GLY A 270 41.83 57.14 25.76
N LYS A 271 41.79 55.84 26.12
CA LYS A 271 41.88 54.72 25.16
C LYS A 271 40.51 54.05 25.08
N GLU A 272 40.15 53.65 23.88
CA GLU A 272 38.98 52.80 23.64
C GLU A 272 39.43 51.34 23.65
N GLU A 273 38.70 50.50 24.35
CA GLU A 273 38.89 49.05 24.35
C GLU A 273 37.62 48.37 23.90
N ILE A 274 37.75 47.41 22.97
CA ILE A 274 36.62 46.66 22.46
C ILE A 274 36.44 45.42 23.34
N ILE A 275 35.34 45.34 24.02
CA ILE A 275 34.93 44.20 24.85
C ILE A 275 33.83 43.46 24.11
N TRP A 276 34.00 42.15 23.90
CA TRP A 276 33.00 41.36 23.25
C TRP A 276 32.81 40.01 23.97
N VAL A 277 31.59 39.48 23.89
CA VAL A 277 31.23 38.18 24.39
C VAL A 277 30.46 37.45 23.33
N ALA A 278 30.66 36.16 23.24
CA ALA A 278 29.86 35.30 22.42
C ALA A 278 29.26 34.19 23.29
N ALA A 279 28.02 33.87 23.06
CA ALA A 279 27.33 32.75 23.69
C ALA A 279 26.57 31.95 22.65
N LYS A 280 26.63 30.63 22.78
CA LYS A 280 25.80 29.71 22.04
C LYS A 280 24.40 29.74 22.65
N ASN A 281 23.37 29.70 21.85
CA ASN A 281 21.95 29.63 22.26
C ASN A 281 21.44 30.86 23.06
N ALA A 282 22.11 31.99 23.00
CA ALA A 282 21.62 33.22 23.66
C ALA A 282 20.69 34.00 22.72
N ALA A 283 19.49 34.33 23.17
CA ALA A 283 18.54 35.17 22.43
C ALA A 283 18.90 36.66 22.50
N SER A 284 19.57 37.09 23.57
CA SER A 284 20.01 38.47 23.76
C SER A 284 21.19 38.54 24.74
N TYR A 285 21.88 39.70 24.77
CA TYR A 285 22.96 40.00 25.71
C TYR A 285 22.62 41.24 26.52
N GLN A 286 22.99 41.24 27.76
CA GLN A 286 22.88 42.41 28.64
C GLN A 286 24.23 42.63 29.29
N TRP A 287 24.74 43.91 29.29
CA TRP A 287 25.97 44.36 29.92
C TRP A 287 25.69 45.03 31.27
#